data_03d10894acb3173c454efcc2b88d0dc2
#
_entry.id   03d10894acb3173c454efcc2b88d0dc2
#
_cell.length_a   1.000
_cell.length_b   1.000
_cell.length_c   1.000
_cell.angle_alpha   90.00
_cell.angle_beta   90.00
_cell.angle_gamma   90.00
#
_symmetry.space_group_name_H-M   'P 1'
#
loop_
_entity.id
_entity.type
_entity.pdbx_description
1 polymer ?
#
loop_
_entity_poly.entity_id
_entity_poly.type
_entity_poly.pdbx_seq_one_letter_code
_entity_poly.pdbx_strand_id
1 'polypeptide(L)'
;MEHSDRNPLVTLHDSRGRIVFAQPLVYHSAAEVLYSQPWEWVATETERIKIRDAFQKVLFDREPITIRATFVFRGEATLYECHAVPVDTNEVTVMTTSVPILEEDQEVGLTPREHECLRQLIAGQPTADIAREMGVKATTVNTYKQRLKDKIGVDSLAGLIAWGCRHIRS
;
A
#
# COMPACT_ATOMS: atom_id res chain seq x y z
N MET A 1 -12.90 14.63 3.35
CA MET A 1 -13.22 14.19 1.99
C MET A 1 -11.97 13.47 1.48
N GLU A 2 -11.88 12.24 1.29
CA GLU A 2 -12.66 11.05 1.29
C GLU A 2 -11.73 9.92 1.73
N HIS A 3 -12.22 8.99 2.52
CA HIS A 3 -11.48 7.77 2.84
C HIS A 3 -11.10 7.11 1.53
N SER A 4 -9.80 7.07 1.24
CA SER A 4 -9.26 6.23 0.18
C SER A 4 -9.75 4.81 0.44
N ASP A 5 -10.65 4.35 -0.41
CA ASP A 5 -11.31 3.06 -0.26
C ASP A 5 -10.28 1.95 -0.25
N ARG A 6 -10.10 1.33 0.92
CA ARG A 6 -9.40 0.06 1.10
C ARG A 6 -10.18 -1.12 0.50
N ASN A 7 -10.99 -0.86 -0.51
CA ASN A 7 -11.77 -1.91 -1.13
C ASN A 7 -10.85 -2.82 -1.93
N PRO A 8 -10.82 -4.11 -1.61
CA PRO A 8 -10.03 -5.07 -2.36
C PRO A 8 -10.54 -5.12 -3.79
N LEU A 9 -9.63 -5.11 -4.75
CA LEU A 9 -9.92 -5.36 -6.14
C LEU A 9 -10.04 -6.88 -6.33
N VAL A 10 -11.20 -7.34 -6.80
CA VAL A 10 -11.40 -8.74 -7.20
C VAL A 10 -11.37 -8.82 -8.72
N THR A 11 -10.52 -9.70 -9.26
CA THR A 11 -10.47 -9.99 -10.68
C THR A 11 -10.64 -11.48 -10.95
N LEU A 12 -11.33 -11.81 -12.02
CA LEU A 12 -11.46 -13.17 -12.54
C LEU A 12 -10.72 -13.25 -13.86
N HIS A 13 -10.00 -14.35 -14.06
CA HIS A 13 -9.13 -14.55 -15.20
C HIS A 13 -9.45 -15.83 -15.94
N ASP A 14 -9.38 -15.78 -17.26
CA ASP A 14 -9.44 -16.97 -18.11
C ASP A 14 -8.10 -17.76 -18.09
N SER A 15 -8.05 -18.88 -18.78
CA SER A 15 -6.86 -19.76 -18.88
C SER A 15 -5.66 -19.09 -19.55
N ARG A 16 -5.84 -17.95 -20.21
CA ARG A 16 -4.76 -17.16 -20.82
C ARG A 16 -4.32 -16.00 -19.93
N GLY A 17 -4.91 -15.88 -18.73
CA GLY A 17 -4.66 -14.79 -17.79
C GLY A 17 -5.37 -13.49 -18.11
N ARG A 18 -6.29 -13.46 -19.07
CA ARG A 18 -7.03 -12.24 -19.38
C ARG A 18 -8.08 -11.99 -18.32
N ILE A 19 -8.19 -10.75 -17.89
CA ILE A 19 -9.17 -10.30 -16.91
C ILE A 19 -10.55 -10.30 -17.59
N VAL A 20 -11.43 -11.20 -17.19
CA VAL A 20 -12.80 -11.31 -17.71
C VAL A 20 -13.84 -10.64 -16.82
N PHE A 21 -13.45 -10.32 -15.58
CA PHE A 21 -14.26 -9.58 -14.62
C PHE A 21 -13.36 -8.81 -13.65
N ALA A 22 -13.78 -7.60 -13.24
CA ALA A 22 -13.08 -6.81 -12.22
C ALA A 22 -14.08 -5.99 -11.40
N GLN A 23 -13.92 -5.94 -10.05
CA GLN A 23 -14.76 -5.17 -9.13
C GLN A 23 -14.08 -4.98 -7.74
N PRO A 24 -14.31 -3.86 -7.04
CA PRO A 24 -14.78 -2.58 -7.54
C PRO A 24 -13.64 -1.85 -8.28
N LEU A 25 -13.99 -1.04 -9.24
CA LEU A 25 -13.05 -0.21 -9.97
C LEU A 25 -13.21 1.24 -9.53
N VAL A 26 -12.79 1.52 -8.30
CA VAL A 26 -12.92 2.87 -7.73
C VAL A 26 -12.04 3.88 -8.44
N TYR A 27 -10.92 3.43 -9.02
CA TYR A 27 -9.94 4.31 -9.65
C TYR A 27 -9.82 4.16 -11.18
N HIS A 28 -10.42 3.09 -11.75
CA HIS A 28 -10.24 2.78 -13.16
C HIS A 28 -11.56 2.31 -13.76
N SER A 29 -11.82 2.70 -14.99
CA SER A 29 -12.97 2.11 -15.68
C SER A 29 -12.71 0.61 -15.86
N ALA A 30 -13.70 -0.22 -15.54
CA ALA A 30 -13.65 -1.67 -15.78
C ALA A 30 -13.22 -1.99 -17.22
N ALA A 31 -13.61 -1.13 -18.14
CA ALA A 31 -13.28 -1.27 -19.55
C ALA A 31 -11.77 -1.19 -19.85
N GLU A 32 -10.98 -0.50 -19.04
CA GLU A 32 -9.53 -0.35 -19.30
C GLU A 32 -8.75 -1.64 -19.01
N VAL A 33 -9.17 -2.39 -17.98
CA VAL A 33 -8.45 -3.62 -17.57
C VAL A 33 -9.07 -4.89 -18.14
N LEU A 34 -10.32 -4.86 -18.58
CA LEU A 34 -10.97 -6.03 -19.17
C LEU A 34 -10.24 -6.48 -20.43
N TYR A 35 -10.04 -7.79 -20.52
CA TYR A 35 -9.33 -8.50 -21.59
C TYR A 35 -7.83 -8.27 -21.66
N SER A 36 -7.26 -7.38 -20.81
CA SER A 36 -5.80 -7.28 -20.60
C SER A 36 -5.30 -8.35 -19.63
N GLN A 37 -4.00 -8.46 -19.50
CA GLN A 37 -3.34 -9.39 -18.58
C GLN A 37 -2.73 -8.59 -17.41
N PRO A 38 -2.77 -9.08 -16.15
CA PRO A 38 -2.27 -8.32 -14.99
C PRO A 38 -0.84 -7.83 -15.13
N TRP A 39 0.02 -8.61 -15.78
CA TRP A 39 1.42 -8.27 -16.00
C TRP A 39 1.67 -7.16 -17.04
N GLU A 40 0.64 -6.70 -17.73
CA GLU A 40 0.72 -5.52 -18.61
C GLU A 40 0.66 -4.20 -17.83
N TRP A 41 0.18 -4.24 -16.58
CA TRP A 41 -0.05 -3.07 -15.74
C TRP A 41 1.06 -2.79 -14.73
N VAL A 42 2.25 -3.38 -14.89
CA VAL A 42 3.39 -3.19 -13.98
C VAL A 42 4.51 -2.39 -14.65
N ALA A 43 5.28 -1.68 -13.82
CA ALA A 43 6.30 -0.76 -14.30
C ALA A 43 7.57 -1.46 -14.82
N THR A 44 7.89 -2.64 -14.29
CA THR A 44 9.18 -3.29 -14.55
C THR A 44 9.03 -4.69 -15.17
N GLU A 45 10.00 -5.07 -15.99
CA GLU A 45 10.04 -6.42 -16.57
C GLU A 45 10.19 -7.51 -15.50
N THR A 46 10.90 -7.20 -14.42
CA THR A 46 11.06 -8.14 -13.29
C THR A 46 9.70 -8.44 -12.63
N GLU A 47 8.87 -7.43 -12.40
CA GLU A 47 7.52 -7.63 -11.85
C GLU A 47 6.61 -8.34 -12.85
N ARG A 48 6.76 -8.03 -14.14
CA ARG A 48 6.02 -8.70 -15.22
C ARG A 48 6.27 -10.21 -15.21
N ILE A 49 7.53 -10.62 -15.16
CA ILE A 49 7.91 -12.03 -15.07
C ILE A 49 7.36 -12.66 -13.80
N LYS A 50 7.55 -12.00 -12.66
CA LYS A 50 7.08 -12.48 -11.35
C LYS A 50 5.57 -12.75 -11.32
N ILE A 51 4.76 -11.84 -11.85
CA ILE A 51 3.29 -11.99 -11.86
C ILE A 51 2.87 -13.10 -12.82
N ARG A 52 3.49 -13.16 -13.99
CA ARG A 52 3.21 -14.21 -14.97
C ARG A 52 3.55 -15.59 -14.42
N ASP A 53 4.71 -15.74 -13.78
CA ASP A 53 5.12 -17.00 -13.17
C ASP A 53 4.21 -17.41 -12.02
N ALA A 54 3.79 -16.45 -11.18
CA ALA A 54 2.81 -16.67 -10.13
C ALA A 54 1.47 -17.15 -10.70
N PHE A 55 0.97 -16.51 -11.75
CA PHE A 55 -0.26 -16.91 -12.42
C PHE A 55 -0.15 -18.33 -12.98
N GLN A 56 0.96 -18.67 -13.64
CA GLN A 56 1.19 -20.02 -14.17
C GLN A 56 1.19 -21.09 -13.07
N LYS A 57 1.80 -20.81 -11.92
CA LYS A 57 1.75 -21.73 -10.77
C LYS A 57 0.31 -21.98 -10.29
N VAL A 58 -0.49 -20.92 -10.11
CA VAL A 58 -1.90 -21.10 -9.73
C VAL A 58 -2.66 -21.92 -10.77
N LEU A 59 -2.41 -21.66 -12.05
CA LEU A 59 -3.11 -22.33 -13.15
C LEU A 59 -2.74 -23.83 -13.27
N PHE A 60 -1.45 -24.17 -13.18
CA PHE A 60 -0.96 -25.52 -13.45
C PHE A 60 -0.81 -26.36 -12.17
N ASP A 61 -0.26 -25.77 -11.10
CA ASP A 61 -0.04 -26.48 -9.84
C ASP A 61 -1.30 -26.51 -8.97
N ARG A 62 -2.30 -25.67 -9.31
CA ARG A 62 -3.58 -25.57 -8.58
C ARG A 62 -3.40 -25.14 -7.11
N GLU A 63 -2.30 -24.46 -6.81
CA GLU A 63 -1.99 -23.98 -5.47
C GLU A 63 -2.27 -22.48 -5.35
N PRO A 64 -2.94 -22.04 -4.26
CA PRO A 64 -3.07 -20.61 -3.98
C PRO A 64 -1.71 -19.96 -3.78
N ILE A 65 -1.57 -18.72 -4.27
CA ILE A 65 -0.34 -17.96 -4.10
C ILE A 65 -0.64 -16.54 -3.61
N THR A 66 0.24 -16.00 -2.76
CA THR A 66 0.22 -14.61 -2.34
C THR A 66 1.50 -13.93 -2.79
N ILE A 67 1.37 -12.80 -3.49
CA ILE A 67 2.50 -11.99 -3.93
C ILE A 67 2.23 -10.52 -3.67
N ARG A 68 3.30 -9.73 -3.59
CA ARG A 68 3.24 -8.28 -3.63
C ARG A 68 3.72 -7.78 -4.98
N ALA A 69 2.99 -6.86 -5.58
CA ALA A 69 3.33 -6.29 -6.88
C ALA A 69 2.88 -4.84 -6.98
N THR A 70 3.66 -4.03 -7.68
CA THR A 70 3.34 -2.62 -7.93
C THR A 70 2.66 -2.49 -9.29
N PHE A 71 1.39 -2.15 -9.27
CA PHE A 71 0.64 -1.86 -10.49
C PHE A 71 0.66 -0.37 -10.80
N VAL A 72 0.70 -0.05 -12.07
CA VAL A 72 0.71 1.32 -12.58
C VAL A 72 -0.56 1.56 -13.38
N PHE A 73 -1.43 2.42 -12.88
CA PHE A 73 -2.64 2.83 -13.55
C PHE A 73 -2.63 4.36 -13.74
N ARG A 74 -2.85 4.82 -14.97
CA ARG A 74 -2.86 6.26 -15.31
C ARG A 74 -1.64 7.04 -14.83
N GLY A 75 -0.48 6.35 -14.75
CA GLY A 75 0.76 6.93 -14.26
C GLY A 75 0.94 6.92 -12.75
N GLU A 76 -0.04 6.42 -11.98
CA GLU A 76 0.07 6.23 -10.54
C GLU A 76 0.47 4.79 -10.21
N ALA A 77 1.57 4.64 -9.47
CA ALA A 77 2.08 3.36 -9.01
C ALA A 77 1.56 3.06 -7.61
N THR A 78 0.93 1.91 -7.43
CA THR A 78 0.41 1.47 -6.12
C THR A 78 0.85 0.03 -5.86
N LEU A 79 1.40 -0.21 -4.68
CA LEU A 79 1.77 -1.55 -4.21
C LEU A 79 0.51 -2.28 -3.73
N TYR A 80 0.33 -3.51 -4.19
CA TYR A 80 -0.76 -4.39 -3.77
C TYR A 80 -0.24 -5.69 -3.20
N GLU A 81 -0.95 -6.22 -2.20
CA GLU A 81 -0.87 -7.62 -1.84
C GLU A 81 -1.98 -8.37 -2.59
N CYS A 82 -1.57 -9.32 -3.43
CA CYS A 82 -2.45 -10.05 -4.32
C CYS A 82 -2.50 -11.51 -3.88
N HIS A 83 -3.71 -12.00 -3.59
CA HIS A 83 -3.97 -13.39 -3.29
C HIS A 83 -4.72 -14.03 -4.47
N ALA A 84 -4.07 -14.95 -5.14
CA ALA A 84 -4.60 -15.64 -6.31
C ALA A 84 -4.94 -17.09 -5.96
N VAL A 85 -6.13 -17.53 -6.35
CA VAL A 85 -6.63 -18.90 -6.10
C VAL A 85 -7.12 -19.53 -7.38
N PRO A 86 -6.95 -20.86 -7.56
CA PRO A 86 -7.54 -21.56 -8.68
C PRO A 86 -9.06 -21.65 -8.54
N VAL A 87 -9.75 -21.53 -9.67
CA VAL A 87 -11.21 -21.67 -9.77
C VAL A 87 -11.53 -22.69 -10.87
N ASP A 88 -12.53 -23.52 -10.62
CA ASP A 88 -12.98 -24.56 -11.57
C ASP A 88 -14.29 -24.17 -12.22
N THR A 89 -14.21 -23.33 -13.23
CA THR A 89 -15.33 -23.06 -14.13
C THR A 89 -14.87 -23.17 -15.58
N ASN A 90 -15.82 -23.27 -16.51
CA ASN A 90 -15.51 -23.38 -17.94
C ASN A 90 -14.84 -22.11 -18.50
N GLU A 91 -15.06 -20.95 -17.88
CA GLU A 91 -14.61 -19.66 -18.40
C GLU A 91 -13.55 -18.97 -17.51
N VAL A 92 -13.59 -19.27 -16.21
CA VAL A 92 -12.71 -18.65 -15.20
C VAL A 92 -11.83 -19.73 -14.59
N THR A 93 -10.53 -19.49 -14.57
CA THR A 93 -9.54 -20.44 -14.05
C THR A 93 -8.79 -19.92 -12.83
N VAL A 94 -8.70 -18.61 -12.67
CA VAL A 94 -8.05 -17.96 -11.53
C VAL A 94 -8.89 -16.79 -11.03
N MET A 95 -9.04 -16.68 -9.72
CA MET A 95 -9.58 -15.51 -9.04
C MET A 95 -8.44 -14.84 -8.26
N THR A 96 -8.35 -13.52 -8.37
CA THR A 96 -7.38 -12.74 -7.60
C THR A 96 -8.08 -11.68 -6.77
N THR A 97 -7.72 -11.61 -5.49
CA THR A 97 -8.07 -10.50 -4.60
C THR A 97 -6.82 -9.68 -4.35
N SER A 98 -6.84 -8.41 -4.71
CA SER A 98 -5.71 -7.50 -4.55
C SER A 98 -6.08 -6.38 -3.59
N VAL A 99 -5.32 -6.24 -2.50
CA VAL A 99 -5.52 -5.21 -1.49
C VAL A 99 -4.39 -4.19 -1.61
N PRO A 100 -4.68 -2.90 -1.79
CA PRO A 100 -3.63 -1.89 -1.83
C PRO A 100 -2.92 -1.84 -0.49
N ILE A 101 -1.59 -1.94 -0.53
CA ILE A 101 -0.73 -1.65 0.60
C ILE A 101 -0.49 -0.15 0.55
N LEU A 102 -1.28 0.59 1.30
CA LEU A 102 -1.07 2.02 1.44
C LEU A 102 0.24 2.23 2.20
N GLU A 103 0.93 3.34 1.96
CA GLU A 103 2.13 3.72 2.74
C GLU A 103 1.84 3.73 4.26
N GLU A 104 0.56 3.78 4.64
CA GLU A 104 0.05 3.66 6.00
C GLU A 104 0.39 2.31 6.66
N ASP A 105 0.53 1.24 5.90
CA ASP A 105 0.84 -0.11 6.40
C ASP A 105 2.36 -0.40 6.41
N GLN A 106 3.20 0.50 5.94
CA GLN A 106 4.60 0.48 6.28
C GLN A 106 4.70 0.86 7.76
N GLU A 107 4.82 -0.13 8.63
CA GLU A 107 5.28 0.07 10.01
C GLU A 107 6.64 0.77 9.95
N VAL A 108 6.59 2.11 9.90
CA VAL A 108 7.75 2.90 10.23
C VAL A 108 8.01 2.57 11.70
N GLY A 109 9.03 1.75 11.96
CA GLY A 109 9.37 1.26 13.31
C GLY A 109 9.70 2.42 14.25
N LEU A 110 8.66 3.18 14.61
CA LEU A 110 8.76 4.27 15.57
C LEU A 110 8.90 3.67 16.96
N THR A 111 9.90 4.14 17.69
CA THR A 111 9.99 3.83 19.12
C THR A 111 8.81 4.47 19.88
N PRO A 112 8.41 3.95 21.05
CA PRO A 112 7.34 4.55 21.85
C PRO A 112 7.53 6.05 22.11
N ARG A 113 8.77 6.51 22.30
CA ARG A 113 9.09 7.92 22.51
C ARG A 113 8.99 8.77 21.22
N GLU A 114 9.34 8.22 20.09
CA GLU A 114 9.14 8.87 18.79
C GLU A 114 7.66 8.99 18.47
N HIS A 115 6.89 7.93 18.74
CA HIS A 115 5.44 7.94 18.56
C HIS A 115 4.76 8.98 19.47
N GLU A 116 5.14 9.06 20.76
CA GLU A 116 4.66 10.06 21.70
C GLU A 116 4.97 11.48 21.23
N CYS A 117 6.20 11.74 20.79
CA CYS A 117 6.63 13.02 20.23
C CYS A 117 5.80 13.40 18.99
N LEU A 118 5.58 12.46 18.07
CA LEU A 118 4.82 12.71 16.85
C LEU A 118 3.35 13.02 17.14
N ARG A 119 2.72 12.34 18.10
CA ARG A 119 1.34 12.65 18.52
C ARG A 119 1.18 14.08 19.02
N GLN A 120 2.13 14.56 19.82
CA GLN A 120 2.08 15.92 20.35
C GLN A 120 2.35 16.98 19.26
N LEU A 121 3.21 16.65 18.28
CA LEU A 121 3.42 17.49 17.10
C LEU A 121 2.14 17.62 16.25
N ILE A 122 1.41 16.53 16.06
CA ILE A 122 0.12 16.52 15.35
C ILE A 122 -0.92 17.36 16.10
N ALA A 123 -0.92 17.30 17.42
CA ALA A 123 -1.77 18.13 18.27
C ALA A 123 -1.38 19.63 18.26
N GLY A 124 -0.34 20.01 17.51
CA GLY A 124 0.11 21.40 17.37
C GLY A 124 0.88 21.94 18.56
N GLN A 125 1.38 21.07 19.44
CA GLN A 125 2.09 21.52 20.63
C GLN A 125 3.48 22.12 20.30
N PRO A 126 3.84 23.24 20.95
CA PRO A 126 5.18 23.81 20.83
C PRO A 126 6.26 22.88 21.41
N THR A 127 7.47 22.94 20.85
CA THR A 127 8.61 22.09 21.30
C THR A 127 8.86 22.17 22.82
N ALA A 128 8.68 23.33 23.44
CA ALA A 128 8.89 23.51 24.87
C ALA A 128 7.84 22.75 25.71
N ASP A 129 6.59 22.70 25.27
CA ASP A 129 5.52 21.97 25.92
C ASP A 129 5.67 20.47 25.74
N ILE A 130 6.03 20.03 24.54
CA ILE A 130 6.39 18.63 24.28
C ILE A 130 7.53 18.17 25.20
N ALA A 131 8.58 18.98 25.33
CA ALA A 131 9.71 18.67 26.19
C ALA A 131 9.29 18.52 27.67
N ARG A 132 8.42 19.42 28.14
CA ARG A 132 7.88 19.38 29.50
C ARG A 132 7.03 18.13 29.75
N GLU A 133 6.11 17.82 28.86
CA GLU A 133 5.22 16.65 28.99
C GLU A 133 5.98 15.33 28.90
N MET A 134 6.94 15.23 27.99
CA MET A 134 7.77 14.03 27.84
C MET A 134 8.86 13.89 28.92
N GLY A 135 9.06 14.91 29.77
CA GLY A 135 10.12 14.92 30.80
C GLY A 135 11.54 14.94 30.21
N VAL A 136 11.73 15.61 29.06
CA VAL A 136 13.01 15.68 28.36
C VAL A 136 13.42 17.13 28.07
N LYS A 137 14.65 17.33 27.56
CA LYS A 137 15.10 18.66 27.12
C LYS A 137 14.54 18.98 25.71
N ALA A 138 14.35 20.27 25.41
CA ALA A 138 13.93 20.72 24.08
C ALA A 138 14.88 20.23 22.95
N THR A 139 16.17 20.12 23.25
CA THR A 139 17.15 19.54 22.33
C THR A 139 16.87 18.07 22.00
N THR A 140 16.37 17.30 22.97
CA THR A 140 15.98 15.89 22.77
C THR A 140 14.75 15.79 21.86
N VAL A 141 13.78 16.69 22.04
CA VAL A 141 12.60 16.77 21.13
C VAL A 141 13.03 17.08 19.69
N ASN A 142 13.99 17.99 19.51
CA ASN A 142 14.54 18.26 18.18
C ASN A 142 15.26 17.04 17.57
N THR A 143 15.93 16.25 18.42
CA THR A 143 16.51 14.97 17.97
C THR A 143 15.44 13.98 17.54
N TYR A 144 14.33 13.87 18.26
CA TYR A 144 13.20 13.04 17.86
C TYR A 144 12.59 13.52 16.54
N LYS A 145 12.38 14.83 16.36
CA LYS A 145 11.90 15.40 15.09
C LYS A 145 12.80 15.04 13.90
N GLN A 146 14.12 15.10 14.09
CA GLN A 146 15.05 14.74 13.03
C GLN A 146 14.98 13.25 12.71
N ARG A 147 15.04 12.38 13.72
CA ARG A 147 14.91 10.92 13.53
C ARG A 147 13.59 10.52 12.88
N LEU A 148 12.49 11.18 13.25
CA LEU A 148 11.18 10.97 12.64
C LEU A 148 11.20 11.34 11.17
N LYS A 149 11.78 12.50 10.81
CA LYS A 149 11.92 12.91 9.42
C LYS A 149 12.74 11.90 8.61
N ASP A 150 13.88 11.46 9.17
CA ASP A 150 14.77 10.50 8.52
C ASP A 150 14.10 9.13 8.32
N LYS A 151 13.36 8.65 9.33
CA LYS A 151 12.64 7.35 9.27
C LYS A 151 11.46 7.37 8.30
N ILE A 152 10.75 8.49 8.24
CA ILE A 152 9.54 8.67 7.41
C ILE A 152 9.91 9.09 5.98
N GLY A 153 11.13 9.60 5.76
CA GLY A 153 11.57 10.07 4.45
C GLY A 153 11.02 11.44 4.07
N VAL A 154 10.84 12.35 5.06
CA VAL A 154 10.34 13.73 4.82
C VAL A 154 11.36 14.78 5.24
N ASP A 155 11.48 15.86 4.48
CA ASP A 155 12.48 16.91 4.73
C ASP A 155 12.00 18.05 5.65
N SER A 156 10.69 18.20 5.82
CA SER A 156 10.09 19.32 6.54
C SER A 156 9.27 18.89 7.75
N LEU A 157 9.11 19.81 8.73
CA LEU A 157 8.21 19.60 9.84
C LEU A 157 6.74 19.53 9.38
N ALA A 158 6.38 20.33 8.38
CA ALA A 158 5.03 20.28 7.80
C ALA A 158 4.75 18.92 7.14
N GLY A 159 5.72 18.35 6.42
CA GLY A 159 5.64 17.00 5.86
C GLY A 159 5.48 15.94 6.93
N LEU A 160 6.23 16.07 8.04
CA LEU A 160 6.15 15.16 9.18
C LEU A 160 4.76 15.20 9.86
N ILE A 161 4.21 16.39 10.07
CA ILE A 161 2.87 16.56 10.65
C ILE A 161 1.80 16.02 9.69
N ALA A 162 1.88 16.33 8.40
CA ALA A 162 0.95 15.86 7.39
C ALA A 162 0.97 14.33 7.28
N TRP A 163 2.14 13.71 7.35
CA TRP A 163 2.28 12.25 7.43
C TRP A 163 1.61 11.72 8.70
N GLY A 164 1.93 12.28 9.85
CA GLY A 164 1.39 11.84 11.13
C GLY A 164 -0.14 11.96 11.23
N CYS A 165 -0.74 13.02 10.69
CA CYS A 165 -2.20 13.16 10.63
C CYS A 165 -2.88 12.05 9.82
N ARG A 166 -2.19 11.48 8.84
CA ARG A 166 -2.73 10.39 8.01
C ARG A 166 -2.55 9.01 8.64
N HIS A 167 -1.46 8.81 9.40
CA HIS A 167 -1.00 7.48 9.84
C HIS A 167 -1.19 7.20 11.33
N ILE A 168 -1.30 8.24 12.17
CA ILE A 168 -1.51 8.08 13.60
C ILE A 168 -2.97 8.37 13.93
N ARG A 169 -3.72 7.31 14.23
CA ARG A 169 -5.08 7.46 14.77
C ARG A 169 -5.00 7.90 16.24
N SER A 170 -5.79 8.90 16.60
CA SER A 170 -6.02 9.34 17.98
C SER A 170 -6.69 8.25 18.78
#